data_ea0582b12ba8f1526257d7608e1d5f55
#
_entry.id   ea0582b12ba8f1526257d7608e1d5f55
#
_cell.length_a   1.000
_cell.length_b   1.000
_cell.length_c   1.000
_cell.angle_alpha   90.00
_cell.angle_beta   90.00
_cell.angle_gamma   90.00
#
_symmetry.space_group_name_H-M   'P 1'
#
loop_
_entity.id
_entity.type
_entity.pdbx_description
1 polymer ?
#
loop_
_entity_poly.entity_id
_entity_poly.type
_entity_poly.pdbx_seq_one_letter_code
_entity_poly.pdbx_strand_id
1 'polypeptide(L)'
;HTHRDGRLGSVVTGVFHKGLGSVGERNFRPHVSCVRPTPDNKYLCAVDNGIDQIKIYRVNRRTKRLELVDILRCHRESGPKKMKFSKDGKFAYLIYELNNTIQVYRYDGSGKNPVFELLQTESTLASHDDETHDATSGLCMSPDDKYVFCSTAGEDTVAMYKRDEQTGLLEKQCILPISGNYPKDLAVFPDGKHLAVVNHESNSITTFAIDYENKLLIMKGKPMKVETPNSIIFSKCQE
;
A
#
# COMPACT_ATOMS: atom_id res chain seq x y z
N HIS A 1 -21.97 5.67 -5.77
CA HIS A 1 -23.17 4.84 -5.54
C HIS A 1 -23.02 3.51 -6.28
N THR A 2 -23.31 2.42 -5.61
CA THR A 2 -23.40 1.08 -6.24
C THR A 2 -24.85 0.60 -6.21
N HIS A 3 -25.31 0.01 -7.28
CA HIS A 3 -26.62 -0.66 -7.36
C HIS A 3 -26.59 -2.00 -6.60
N ARG A 4 -27.75 -2.59 -6.31
CA ARG A 4 -27.85 -3.87 -5.62
C ARG A 4 -27.21 -5.03 -6.40
N ASP A 5 -27.15 -4.92 -7.72
CA ASP A 5 -26.52 -5.86 -8.65
C ASP A 5 -25.01 -5.64 -8.83
N GLY A 6 -24.40 -4.74 -8.04
CA GLY A 6 -22.97 -4.43 -8.07
C GLY A 6 -22.55 -3.40 -9.13
N ARG A 7 -23.43 -2.98 -10.03
CA ARG A 7 -23.11 -1.95 -11.03
C ARG A 7 -22.82 -0.61 -10.39
N LEU A 8 -21.92 0.17 -11.00
CA LEU A 8 -21.64 1.54 -10.60
C LEU A 8 -22.78 2.45 -11.04
N GLY A 9 -23.27 3.25 -10.12
CA GLY A 9 -24.24 4.32 -10.38
C GLY A 9 -23.57 5.68 -10.54
N SER A 10 -24.38 6.75 -10.45
CA SER A 10 -23.88 8.12 -10.59
C SER A 10 -22.88 8.49 -9.49
N VAL A 11 -21.93 9.39 -9.84
CA VAL A 11 -21.05 10.04 -8.87
C VAL A 11 -21.90 10.91 -7.94
N VAL A 12 -21.80 10.69 -6.64
CA VAL A 12 -22.61 11.40 -5.63
C VAL A 12 -21.87 12.58 -5.04
N THR A 13 -20.55 12.45 -4.88
CA THR A 13 -19.70 13.52 -4.34
C THR A 13 -18.30 13.40 -4.90
N GLY A 14 -17.59 14.53 -5.02
CA GLY A 14 -16.19 14.62 -5.36
C GLY A 14 -15.50 15.56 -4.39
N VAL A 15 -14.27 15.23 -4.01
CA VAL A 15 -13.43 16.07 -3.16
C VAL A 15 -12.12 16.32 -3.89
N PHE A 16 -11.81 17.58 -4.12
CA PHE A 16 -10.52 18.01 -4.63
C PHE A 16 -9.62 18.39 -3.46
N HIS A 17 -8.49 17.68 -3.32
CA HIS A 17 -7.48 18.08 -2.35
C HIS A 17 -6.84 19.40 -2.77
N LYS A 18 -6.54 20.22 -1.77
CA LYS A 18 -5.83 21.49 -1.94
C LYS A 18 -4.61 21.48 -1.03
N GLY A 19 -3.56 22.12 -1.47
CA GLY A 19 -2.30 22.24 -0.75
C GLY A 19 -1.13 22.29 -1.73
N LEU A 20 0.02 22.62 -1.19
CA LEU A 20 1.32 22.51 -1.84
C LEU A 20 2.12 21.48 -1.05
N GLY A 21 2.81 20.60 -1.77
CA GLY A 21 3.79 19.70 -1.20
C GLY A 21 5.14 20.40 -1.03
N SER A 22 6.18 19.62 -1.00
CA SER A 22 7.56 20.10 -1.05
C SER A 22 7.96 20.52 -2.47
N VAL A 23 9.19 21.01 -2.64
CA VAL A 23 9.71 21.49 -3.93
C VAL A 23 10.12 20.33 -4.88
N GLY A 24 9.95 19.07 -4.47
CA GLY A 24 10.33 17.90 -5.25
C GLY A 24 9.43 17.67 -6.47
N GLU A 25 9.98 17.20 -7.57
CA GLU A 25 9.27 16.95 -8.82
C GLU A 25 8.03 16.07 -8.70
N ARG A 26 8.03 15.15 -7.72
CA ARG A 26 6.93 14.18 -7.48
C ARG A 26 5.97 14.59 -6.38
N ASN A 27 6.28 15.66 -5.63
CA ASN A 27 5.60 16.04 -4.39
C ASN A 27 5.37 17.55 -4.33
N PHE A 28 4.71 18.15 -5.32
CA PHE A 28 4.46 19.59 -5.36
C PHE A 28 2.97 19.96 -5.44
N ARG A 29 2.12 19.03 -5.77
CA ARG A 29 0.65 19.24 -5.88
C ARG A 29 -0.12 18.02 -5.40
N PRO A 30 -1.38 18.17 -5.00
CA PRO A 30 -2.20 17.04 -4.56
C PRO A 30 -2.23 15.89 -5.57
N HIS A 31 -1.96 14.68 -5.09
CA HIS A 31 -1.97 13.45 -5.86
C HIS A 31 -2.44 12.29 -4.97
N VAL A 32 -3.74 12.04 -4.95
CA VAL A 32 -4.30 10.92 -4.18
C VAL A 32 -3.92 9.60 -4.86
N SER A 33 -3.06 8.83 -4.21
CA SER A 33 -2.53 7.56 -4.70
C SER A 33 -3.29 6.34 -4.21
N CYS A 34 -3.94 6.45 -3.05
CA CYS A 34 -4.65 5.33 -2.42
C CYS A 34 -5.84 5.83 -1.60
N VAL A 35 -6.93 5.08 -1.64
CA VAL A 35 -8.10 5.33 -0.80
C VAL A 35 -8.48 4.02 -0.09
N ARG A 36 -8.60 4.07 1.25
CA ARG A 36 -8.94 2.89 2.06
C ARG A 36 -10.02 3.20 3.09
N PRO A 37 -11.08 2.40 3.17
CA PRO A 37 -11.96 2.44 4.33
C PRO A 37 -11.21 1.92 5.56
N THR A 38 -11.53 2.47 6.73
CA THR A 38 -11.08 1.89 7.98
C THR A 38 -11.80 0.57 8.27
N PRO A 39 -11.21 -0.35 9.05
CA PRO A 39 -11.78 -1.67 9.30
C PRO A 39 -13.20 -1.63 9.91
N ASP A 40 -13.48 -0.63 10.71
CA ASP A 40 -14.79 -0.38 11.32
C ASP A 40 -15.79 0.32 10.38
N ASN A 41 -15.39 0.62 9.14
CA ASN A 41 -16.19 1.33 8.12
C ASN A 41 -16.72 2.71 8.56
N LYS A 42 -16.11 3.34 9.55
CA LYS A 42 -16.49 4.69 10.00
C LYS A 42 -15.85 5.79 9.16
N TYR A 43 -14.65 5.54 8.67
CA TYR A 43 -13.84 6.54 7.98
C TYR A 43 -13.28 6.03 6.66
N LEU A 44 -12.87 6.97 5.83
CA LEU A 44 -12.18 6.75 4.57
C LEU A 44 -10.86 7.51 4.62
N CYS A 45 -9.74 6.80 4.52
CA CYS A 45 -8.40 7.37 4.46
C CYS A 45 -8.02 7.62 3.00
N ALA A 46 -7.78 8.85 2.62
CA ALA A 46 -7.27 9.25 1.31
C ALA A 46 -5.79 9.63 1.45
N VAL A 47 -4.92 8.75 0.98
CA VAL A 47 -3.46 8.92 0.99
C VAL A 47 -3.09 9.85 -0.15
N ASP A 48 -2.53 11.00 0.17
CA ASP A 48 -2.11 12.01 -0.81
C ASP A 48 -0.59 12.09 -0.85
N ASN A 49 -0.03 11.45 -1.85
CA ASN A 49 1.41 11.39 -2.11
C ASN A 49 2.00 12.78 -2.36
N GLY A 50 1.26 13.65 -3.05
CA GLY A 50 1.77 14.93 -3.52
C GLY A 50 1.82 16.04 -2.47
N ILE A 51 1.24 15.85 -1.29
CA ILE A 51 1.22 16.85 -0.20
C ILE A 51 1.54 16.27 1.16
N ASP A 52 2.10 15.04 1.21
CA ASP A 52 2.51 14.34 2.43
C ASP A 52 1.43 14.26 3.50
N GLN A 53 0.21 13.90 3.11
CA GLN A 53 -0.94 13.85 4.01
C GLN A 53 -1.81 12.64 3.76
N ILE A 54 -2.42 12.16 4.83
CA ILE A 54 -3.57 11.27 4.73
C ILE A 54 -4.78 12.04 5.27
N LYS A 55 -5.71 12.35 4.38
CA LYS A 55 -6.97 13.00 4.77
C LYS A 55 -8.00 11.97 5.15
N ILE A 56 -8.57 12.13 6.32
CA ILE A 56 -9.50 11.18 6.92
C ILE A 56 -10.91 11.77 6.86
N TYR A 57 -11.78 11.07 6.15
CA TYR A 57 -13.16 11.51 5.93
C TYR A 57 -14.15 10.60 6.64
N ARG A 58 -15.20 11.19 7.20
CA ARG A 58 -16.43 10.48 7.60
C ARG A 58 -17.38 10.46 6.43
N VAL A 59 -18.00 9.31 6.18
CA VAL A 59 -19.06 9.19 5.19
C VAL A 59 -20.40 9.57 5.85
N ASN A 60 -20.91 10.75 5.55
CA ASN A 60 -22.26 11.15 5.96
C ASN A 60 -23.29 10.43 5.07
N ARG A 61 -23.89 9.37 5.60
CA ARG A 61 -24.84 8.55 4.83
C ARG A 61 -26.14 9.27 4.47
N ARG A 62 -26.53 10.28 5.25
CA ARG A 62 -27.76 11.08 4.99
C ARG A 62 -27.54 12.05 3.83
N THR A 63 -26.46 12.82 3.86
CA THR A 63 -26.14 13.81 2.82
C THR A 63 -25.36 13.20 1.65
N LYS A 64 -24.89 11.96 1.80
CA LYS A 64 -24.02 11.25 0.86
C LYS A 64 -22.73 12.02 0.54
N ARG A 65 -22.22 12.77 1.51
CA ARG A 65 -21.00 13.59 1.38
C ARG A 65 -19.89 13.05 2.25
N LEU A 66 -18.66 13.35 1.86
CA LEU A 66 -17.46 13.13 2.64
C LEU A 66 -17.20 14.38 3.49
N GLU A 67 -17.07 14.20 4.80
CA GLU A 67 -16.75 15.25 5.76
C GLU A 67 -15.32 15.01 6.28
N LEU A 68 -14.43 15.97 6.04
CA LEU A 68 -13.05 15.90 6.58
C LEU A 68 -13.13 15.97 8.10
N VAL A 69 -12.57 14.96 8.77
CA VAL A 69 -12.56 14.87 10.24
C VAL A 69 -11.17 15.00 10.82
N ASP A 70 -10.14 14.60 10.07
CA ASP A 70 -8.76 14.68 10.52
C ASP A 70 -7.77 14.63 9.36
N ILE A 71 -6.50 14.99 9.64
CA ILE A 71 -5.38 14.93 8.71
C ILE A 71 -4.18 14.34 9.45
N LEU A 72 -3.80 13.12 9.09
CA LEU A 72 -2.51 12.56 9.49
C LEU A 72 -1.43 13.17 8.58
N ARG A 73 -0.56 13.98 9.18
CA ARG A 73 0.57 14.61 8.49
C ARG A 73 1.76 13.67 8.50
N CYS A 74 2.28 13.39 7.32
CA CYS A 74 3.50 12.61 7.13
C CYS A 74 4.73 13.54 7.16
N HIS A 75 5.91 12.94 7.23
CA HIS A 75 7.15 13.70 7.07
C HIS A 75 7.19 14.37 5.68
N ARG A 76 7.77 15.55 5.61
CA ARG A 76 7.94 16.25 4.33
C ARG A 76 8.80 15.42 3.38
N GLU A 77 8.43 15.42 2.10
CA GLU A 77 9.15 14.72 1.03
C GLU A 77 9.16 13.18 1.22
N SER A 78 8.23 12.64 2.01
CA SER A 78 8.13 11.21 2.21
C SER A 78 7.32 10.50 1.13
N GLY A 79 6.34 11.17 0.54
CA GLY A 79 5.49 10.62 -0.51
C GLY A 79 4.67 9.40 -0.07
N PRO A 80 3.71 9.53 0.86
CA PRO A 80 2.87 8.40 1.27
C PRO A 80 2.13 7.81 0.07
N LYS A 81 2.21 6.48 -0.12
CA LYS A 81 1.79 5.84 -1.37
C LYS A 81 0.60 4.91 -1.23
N LYS A 82 0.73 3.87 -0.43
CA LYS A 82 -0.31 2.86 -0.21
C LYS A 82 -0.47 2.55 1.27
N MET A 83 -1.72 2.32 1.67
CA MET A 83 -2.10 1.95 3.02
C MET A 83 -2.86 0.62 3.03
N LYS A 84 -2.59 -0.22 4.01
CA LYS A 84 -3.33 -1.45 4.30
C LYS A 84 -3.62 -1.52 5.80
N PHE A 85 -4.74 -2.11 6.16
CA PHE A 85 -5.06 -2.43 7.55
C PHE A 85 -4.90 -3.93 7.79
N SER A 86 -4.50 -4.31 9.01
CA SER A 86 -4.57 -5.68 9.47
C SER A 86 -6.03 -6.16 9.52
N LYS A 87 -6.25 -7.47 9.40
CA LYS A 87 -7.59 -8.06 9.44
C LYS A 87 -8.32 -7.86 10.76
N ASP A 88 -7.56 -7.83 11.88
CA ASP A 88 -8.09 -7.54 13.21
C ASP A 88 -8.45 -6.07 13.41
N GLY A 89 -8.10 -5.22 12.43
CA GLY A 89 -8.40 -3.81 12.41
C GLY A 89 -7.61 -2.94 13.39
N LYS A 90 -6.59 -3.49 14.04
CA LYS A 90 -5.83 -2.76 15.07
C LYS A 90 -4.64 -1.98 14.53
N PHE A 91 -4.11 -2.39 13.37
CA PHE A 91 -2.89 -1.82 12.81
C PHE A 91 -3.08 -1.37 11.37
N ALA A 92 -2.34 -0.33 10.99
CA ALA A 92 -2.24 0.15 9.63
C ALA A 92 -0.77 0.17 9.19
N TYR A 93 -0.53 -0.23 7.95
CA TYR A 93 0.76 -0.26 7.29
C TYR A 93 0.74 0.73 6.14
N LEU A 94 1.69 1.64 6.11
CA LEU A 94 1.79 2.71 5.13
C LEU A 94 3.18 2.72 4.54
N ILE A 95 3.28 2.59 3.21
CA ILE A 95 4.55 2.77 2.49
C ILE A 95 4.70 4.18 1.98
N TYR A 96 5.95 4.60 1.91
CA TYR A 96 6.36 5.92 1.44
C TYR A 96 7.29 5.78 0.24
N GLU A 97 6.90 6.43 -0.86
CA GLU A 97 7.57 6.31 -2.15
C GLU A 97 8.93 6.99 -2.19
N LEU A 98 9.05 8.18 -1.56
CA LEU A 98 10.23 9.03 -1.74
C LEU A 98 11.33 8.78 -0.72
N ASN A 99 11.01 8.31 0.46
CA ASN A 99 11.99 7.96 1.49
C ASN A 99 12.15 6.45 1.71
N ASN A 100 11.52 5.64 0.86
CA ASN A 100 11.66 4.19 0.80
C ASN A 100 11.51 3.51 2.18
N THR A 101 10.41 3.84 2.87
CA THR A 101 10.09 3.28 4.18
C THR A 101 8.69 2.68 4.23
N ILE A 102 8.50 1.79 5.18
CA ILE A 102 7.19 1.34 5.65
C ILE A 102 7.01 1.75 7.10
N GLN A 103 5.87 2.33 7.43
CA GLN A 103 5.49 2.68 8.79
C GLN A 103 4.33 1.83 9.27
N VAL A 104 4.40 1.48 10.55
CA VAL A 104 3.36 0.75 11.29
C VAL A 104 2.68 1.72 12.24
N TYR A 105 1.36 1.78 12.16
CA TYR A 105 0.52 2.57 13.06
C TYR A 105 -0.43 1.68 13.84
N ARG A 106 -0.62 1.98 15.12
CA ARG A 106 -1.81 1.51 15.86
C ARG A 106 -2.99 2.37 15.46
N TYR A 107 -4.10 1.71 15.12
CA TYR A 107 -5.35 2.37 14.79
C TYR A 107 -6.36 2.22 15.91
N ASP A 108 -6.97 3.32 16.33
CA ASP A 108 -8.10 3.34 17.24
C ASP A 108 -9.23 4.22 16.67
N GLY A 109 -10.34 3.59 16.31
CA GLY A 109 -11.55 4.25 15.83
C GLY A 109 -12.67 4.33 16.87
N SER A 110 -12.40 4.04 18.15
CA SER A 110 -13.41 4.04 19.22
C SER A 110 -13.86 5.43 19.62
N GLY A 111 -12.99 6.44 19.49
CA GLY A 111 -13.25 7.82 19.86
C GLY A 111 -14.09 8.60 18.83
N LYS A 112 -14.25 9.90 19.10
CA LYS A 112 -14.93 10.86 18.19
C LYS A 112 -14.20 11.01 16.87
N ASN A 113 -12.88 11.02 16.93
CA ASN A 113 -11.98 11.05 15.78
C ASN A 113 -11.06 9.81 15.83
N PRO A 114 -10.62 9.30 14.67
CA PRO A 114 -9.69 8.19 14.62
C PRO A 114 -8.30 8.62 15.10
N VAL A 115 -7.60 7.70 15.77
CA VAL A 115 -6.22 7.91 16.21
C VAL A 115 -5.32 6.95 15.46
N PHE A 116 -4.20 7.48 14.95
CA PHE A 116 -3.11 6.74 14.35
C PHE A 116 -1.82 7.04 15.13
N GLU A 117 -1.38 6.07 15.92
CA GLU A 117 -0.14 6.15 16.70
C GLU A 117 0.98 5.46 15.95
N LEU A 118 2.04 6.18 15.60
CA LEU A 118 3.22 5.60 14.95
C LEU A 118 3.96 4.69 15.93
N LEU A 119 4.16 3.42 15.54
CA LEU A 119 4.84 2.41 16.34
C LEU A 119 6.25 2.09 15.82
N GLN A 120 6.43 2.08 14.48
CA GLN A 120 7.65 1.62 13.85
C GLN A 120 7.85 2.28 12.48
N THR A 121 9.10 2.47 12.11
CA THR A 121 9.52 2.84 10.75
C THR A 121 10.66 1.91 10.34
N GLU A 122 10.51 1.26 9.17
CA GLU A 122 11.50 0.34 8.59
C GLU A 122 11.85 0.76 7.18
N SER A 123 13.11 0.56 6.78
CA SER A 123 13.56 0.73 5.40
C SER A 123 13.07 -0.43 4.53
N THR A 124 12.63 -0.12 3.32
CA THR A 124 12.26 -1.10 2.29
C THR A 124 13.41 -1.42 1.32
N LEU A 125 14.58 -0.78 1.49
CA LEU A 125 15.78 -0.99 0.69
C LEU A 125 16.69 -2.06 1.28
N ALA A 126 17.41 -2.75 0.39
CA ALA A 126 18.45 -3.73 0.75
C ALA A 126 19.73 -3.02 1.20
N SER A 127 20.09 -1.93 0.53
CA SER A 127 21.24 -1.09 0.87
C SER A 127 20.83 0.38 1.01
N HIS A 128 21.68 1.19 1.65
CA HIS A 128 21.45 2.64 1.81
C HIS A 128 22.34 3.48 0.88
N ASP A 129 23.00 2.85 -0.11
CA ASP A 129 24.11 3.50 -0.82
C ASP A 129 23.69 4.42 -1.97
N ASP A 130 22.48 4.31 -2.51
CA ASP A 130 21.97 5.23 -3.55
C ASP A 130 20.44 5.32 -3.57
N GLU A 131 19.88 6.15 -2.72
CA GLU A 131 18.43 6.29 -2.52
C GLU A 131 17.73 7.15 -3.59
N THR A 132 18.47 7.82 -4.45
CA THR A 132 17.92 8.92 -5.27
C THR A 132 16.99 8.48 -6.39
N HIS A 133 17.04 7.23 -6.81
CA HIS A 133 16.27 6.69 -7.93
C HIS A 133 15.23 5.65 -7.49
N ASP A 134 15.26 5.25 -6.23
CA ASP A 134 14.39 4.21 -5.70
C ASP A 134 13.02 4.74 -5.30
N ALA A 135 12.01 3.93 -5.48
CA ALA A 135 10.63 4.31 -5.18
C ALA A 135 9.81 3.11 -4.68
N THR A 136 9.52 3.07 -3.38
CA THR A 136 8.63 2.05 -2.83
C THR A 136 7.22 2.22 -3.36
N SER A 137 6.71 1.22 -4.06
CA SER A 137 5.53 1.34 -4.92
C SER A 137 4.37 0.44 -4.56
N GLY A 138 4.64 -0.84 -4.29
CA GLY A 138 3.63 -1.85 -3.99
C GLY A 138 3.56 -2.21 -2.51
N LEU A 139 2.37 -2.56 -2.03
CA LEU A 139 2.14 -3.04 -0.67
C LEU A 139 1.03 -4.09 -0.67
N CYS A 140 1.34 -5.29 -0.20
CA CYS A 140 0.33 -6.31 0.05
C CYS A 140 0.59 -7.08 1.35
N MET A 141 -0.40 -7.83 1.78
CA MET A 141 -0.33 -8.71 2.94
C MET A 141 -0.68 -10.13 2.52
N SER A 142 -0.10 -11.11 3.22
CA SER A 142 -0.48 -12.51 3.03
C SER A 142 -1.95 -12.74 3.44
N PRO A 143 -2.64 -13.74 2.87
CA PRO A 143 -4.02 -14.03 3.20
C PRO A 143 -4.26 -14.43 4.66
N ASP A 144 -3.25 -14.90 5.38
CA ASP A 144 -3.29 -15.20 6.82
C ASP A 144 -2.90 -14.01 7.71
N ASP A 145 -2.57 -12.86 7.11
CA ASP A 145 -2.19 -11.61 7.78
C ASP A 145 -0.86 -11.65 8.55
N LYS A 146 -0.04 -12.69 8.32
CA LYS A 146 1.24 -12.89 9.03
C LYS A 146 2.44 -12.24 8.36
N TYR A 147 2.33 -11.92 7.07
CA TYR A 147 3.42 -11.33 6.31
C TYR A 147 2.98 -10.10 5.55
N VAL A 148 3.89 -9.15 5.44
CA VAL A 148 3.76 -7.92 4.65
C VAL A 148 4.83 -7.90 3.58
N PHE A 149 4.47 -7.50 2.37
CA PHE A 149 5.39 -7.41 1.24
C PHE A 149 5.33 -6.02 0.64
N CYS A 150 6.52 -5.48 0.31
CA CYS A 150 6.67 -4.22 -0.40
C CYS A 150 7.52 -4.42 -1.65
N SER A 151 7.18 -3.75 -2.75
CA SER A 151 8.06 -3.67 -3.92
C SER A 151 8.71 -2.29 -4.01
N THR A 152 9.96 -2.25 -4.43
CA THR A 152 10.73 -1.02 -4.65
C THR A 152 11.22 -0.98 -6.09
N ALA A 153 10.75 0.02 -6.84
CA ALA A 153 11.23 0.32 -8.19
C ALA A 153 12.58 1.04 -8.10
N GLY A 154 13.42 0.89 -9.10
CA GLY A 154 14.81 1.36 -9.10
C GLY A 154 15.74 0.27 -8.61
N GLU A 155 15.70 -0.09 -7.34
CA GLU A 155 16.39 -1.26 -6.79
C GLU A 155 15.83 -2.59 -7.35
N ASP A 156 14.59 -2.56 -7.87
CA ASP A 156 13.86 -3.70 -8.45
C ASP A 156 13.78 -4.91 -7.51
N THR A 157 13.36 -4.65 -6.28
CA THR A 157 13.31 -5.64 -5.20
C THR A 157 11.90 -5.84 -4.63
N VAL A 158 11.76 -6.93 -3.88
CA VAL A 158 10.64 -7.17 -2.97
C VAL A 158 11.19 -7.43 -1.57
N ALA A 159 10.71 -6.64 -0.62
CA ALA A 159 10.93 -6.83 0.80
C ALA A 159 9.81 -7.69 1.39
N MET A 160 10.18 -8.68 2.20
CA MET A 160 9.27 -9.51 2.98
C MET A 160 9.48 -9.26 4.47
N TYR A 161 8.40 -8.96 5.17
CA TYR A 161 8.39 -8.77 6.63
C TYR A 161 7.45 -9.78 7.28
N LYS A 162 7.87 -10.35 8.41
CA LYS A 162 6.98 -11.08 9.30
C LYS A 162 6.31 -10.10 10.25
N ARG A 163 4.99 -10.20 10.38
CA ARG A 163 4.18 -9.39 11.27
C ARG A 163 3.98 -10.10 12.60
N ASP A 164 4.24 -9.42 13.70
CA ASP A 164 3.78 -9.84 15.02
C ASP A 164 2.28 -9.53 15.17
N GLU A 165 1.49 -10.53 15.48
CA GLU A 165 0.02 -10.42 15.53
C GLU A 165 -0.47 -9.59 16.73
N GLN A 166 0.31 -9.51 17.82
CA GLN A 166 -0.08 -8.81 19.05
C GLN A 166 0.32 -7.33 19.02
N THR A 167 1.54 -7.06 18.56
CA THR A 167 2.11 -5.70 18.56
C THR A 167 1.93 -4.98 17.23
N GLY A 168 1.67 -5.72 16.14
CA GLY A 168 1.62 -5.22 14.76
C GLY A 168 2.99 -4.94 14.15
N LEU A 169 4.08 -5.05 14.91
CA LEU A 169 5.43 -4.73 14.47
C LEU A 169 5.91 -5.68 13.37
N LEU A 170 6.81 -5.18 12.55
CA LEU A 170 7.38 -5.87 11.41
C LEU A 170 8.83 -6.29 11.71
N GLU A 171 9.14 -7.55 11.44
CA GLU A 171 10.49 -8.10 11.43
C GLU A 171 10.90 -8.37 9.98
N LYS A 172 11.91 -7.65 9.49
CA LYS A 172 12.43 -7.83 8.13
C LYS A 172 12.99 -9.25 7.97
N GLN A 173 12.49 -9.99 6.99
CA GLN A 173 12.90 -11.36 6.70
C GLN A 173 13.95 -11.40 5.60
N CYS A 174 13.67 -10.73 4.49
CA CYS A 174 14.57 -10.61 3.35
C CYS A 174 14.17 -9.43 2.47
N ILE A 175 15.11 -8.98 1.64
CA ILE A 175 14.87 -8.15 0.47
C ILE A 175 15.56 -8.84 -0.69
N LEU A 176 14.81 -9.17 -1.73
CA LEU A 176 15.29 -9.99 -2.84
C LEU A 176 15.01 -9.31 -4.17
N PRO A 177 15.97 -9.34 -5.12
CA PRO A 177 15.76 -8.84 -6.45
C PRO A 177 14.68 -9.67 -7.16
N ILE A 178 13.94 -9.02 -8.04
CA ILE A 178 12.93 -9.64 -8.90
C ILE A 178 13.45 -9.76 -10.33
N SER A 179 12.82 -10.63 -11.10
CA SER A 179 13.11 -10.76 -12.53
C SER A 179 12.21 -9.83 -13.34
N GLY A 180 12.55 -8.54 -13.37
CA GLY A 180 11.79 -7.51 -14.07
C GLY A 180 12.19 -6.13 -13.59
N ASN A 181 11.79 -5.08 -14.32
CA ASN A 181 12.14 -3.71 -14.00
C ASN A 181 10.90 -2.90 -13.64
N TYR A 182 11.08 -2.02 -12.68
CA TYR A 182 10.09 -1.08 -12.19
C TYR A 182 8.82 -1.77 -11.65
N PRO A 183 8.93 -2.55 -10.55
CA PRO A 183 7.78 -3.20 -9.93
C PRO A 183 6.83 -2.17 -9.32
N LYS A 184 5.64 -2.01 -9.92
CA LYS A 184 4.64 -1.03 -9.47
C LYS A 184 3.65 -1.56 -8.45
N ASP A 185 3.37 -2.85 -8.48
CA ASP A 185 2.44 -3.48 -7.55
C ASP A 185 2.74 -4.96 -7.39
N LEU A 186 2.21 -5.54 -6.32
CA LEU A 186 2.34 -6.96 -6.04
C LEU A 186 1.12 -7.46 -5.28
N ALA A 187 0.84 -8.76 -5.42
CA ALA A 187 -0.23 -9.40 -4.66
C ALA A 187 0.11 -10.85 -4.35
N VAL A 188 -0.16 -11.27 -3.11
CA VAL A 188 -0.08 -12.67 -2.71
C VAL A 188 -1.34 -13.38 -3.21
N PHE A 189 -1.18 -14.55 -3.81
CA PHE A 189 -2.30 -15.39 -4.24
C PHE A 189 -3.16 -15.82 -3.05
N PRO A 190 -4.44 -16.14 -3.29
CA PRO A 190 -5.34 -16.60 -2.21
C PRO A 190 -4.89 -17.86 -1.48
N ASP A 191 -4.00 -18.64 -2.10
CA ASP A 191 -3.38 -19.83 -1.48
C ASP A 191 -2.32 -19.51 -0.42
N GLY A 192 -1.89 -18.24 -0.34
CA GLY A 192 -0.84 -17.77 0.58
C GLY A 192 0.57 -18.27 0.27
N LYS A 193 0.76 -19.00 -0.85
CA LYS A 193 2.02 -19.65 -1.19
C LYS A 193 2.73 -19.01 -2.38
N HIS A 194 2.04 -18.16 -3.13
CA HIS A 194 2.58 -17.54 -4.33
C HIS A 194 2.41 -16.02 -4.27
N LEU A 195 3.33 -15.32 -4.92
CA LEU A 195 3.35 -13.88 -5.09
C LEU A 195 3.42 -13.55 -6.58
N ALA A 196 2.61 -12.60 -7.04
CA ALA A 196 2.76 -11.99 -8.36
C ALA A 196 3.26 -10.56 -8.21
N VAL A 197 4.18 -10.16 -9.08
CA VAL A 197 4.76 -8.81 -9.15
C VAL A 197 4.54 -8.27 -10.56
N VAL A 198 4.00 -7.06 -10.66
CA VAL A 198 3.77 -6.38 -11.95
C VAL A 198 4.92 -5.43 -12.23
N ASN A 199 5.67 -5.69 -13.30
CA ASN A 199 6.89 -4.98 -13.70
C ASN A 199 6.57 -4.06 -14.88
N HIS A 200 6.42 -2.78 -14.59
CA HIS A 200 5.89 -1.79 -15.55
C HIS A 200 6.79 -1.62 -16.77
N GLU A 201 8.09 -1.43 -16.56
CA GLU A 201 9.03 -1.18 -17.66
C GLU A 201 9.42 -2.45 -18.42
N SER A 202 9.44 -3.59 -17.74
CA SER A 202 9.64 -4.89 -18.41
C SER A 202 8.41 -5.41 -19.14
N ASN A 203 7.26 -4.73 -19.06
CA ASN A 203 6.01 -5.19 -19.67
C ASN A 203 5.67 -6.64 -19.29
N SER A 204 5.77 -6.95 -17.98
CA SER A 204 5.65 -8.32 -17.54
C SER A 204 5.02 -8.46 -16.15
N ILE A 205 4.51 -9.65 -15.90
CA ILE A 205 4.17 -10.13 -14.57
C ILE A 205 5.07 -11.32 -14.27
N THR A 206 5.79 -11.27 -13.16
CA THR A 206 6.58 -12.40 -12.64
C THR A 206 5.84 -13.04 -11.47
N THR A 207 5.95 -14.37 -11.35
CA THR A 207 5.34 -15.12 -10.26
C THR A 207 6.41 -15.88 -9.48
N PHE A 208 6.23 -15.93 -8.16
CA PHE A 208 7.17 -16.55 -7.22
C PHE A 208 6.42 -17.52 -6.31
N ALA A 209 7.04 -18.65 -5.97
CA ALA A 209 6.68 -19.38 -4.76
C ALA A 209 7.35 -18.70 -3.57
N ILE A 210 6.61 -18.56 -2.47
CA ILE A 210 7.12 -17.98 -1.23
C ILE A 210 7.59 -19.11 -0.32
N ASP A 211 8.88 -19.11 0.02
CA ASP A 211 9.45 -20.00 1.03
C ASP A 211 9.63 -19.18 2.32
N TYR A 212 8.66 -19.28 3.20
CA TYR A 212 8.66 -18.54 4.46
C TYR A 212 9.73 -19.02 5.45
N GLU A 213 10.09 -20.30 5.38
CA GLU A 213 11.08 -20.89 6.29
C GLU A 213 12.50 -20.45 5.92
N ASN A 214 12.85 -20.55 4.63
CA ASN A 214 14.16 -20.16 4.13
C ASN A 214 14.24 -18.68 3.74
N LYS A 215 13.13 -17.92 3.86
CA LYS A 215 13.04 -16.49 3.54
C LYS A 215 13.40 -16.19 2.09
N LEU A 216 12.85 -16.95 1.16
CA LEU A 216 13.14 -16.87 -0.27
C LEU A 216 11.89 -16.64 -1.12
N LEU A 217 12.08 -15.99 -2.25
CA LEU A 217 11.12 -15.91 -3.35
C LEU A 217 11.70 -16.70 -4.54
N ILE A 218 11.06 -17.80 -4.91
CA ILE A 218 11.52 -18.72 -5.95
C ILE A 218 10.68 -18.48 -7.20
N MET A 219 11.28 -17.91 -8.23
CA MET A 219 10.59 -17.62 -9.49
C MET A 219 9.96 -18.88 -10.09
N LYS A 220 8.70 -18.76 -10.54
CA LYS A 220 7.93 -19.84 -11.17
C LYS A 220 7.63 -19.53 -12.62
N GLY A 221 8.17 -20.34 -13.51
CA GLY A 221 7.92 -20.22 -14.94
C GLY A 221 8.55 -18.99 -15.59
N LYS A 222 8.14 -18.71 -16.82
CA LYS A 222 8.57 -17.52 -17.56
C LYS A 222 7.66 -16.33 -17.21
N PRO A 223 8.19 -15.08 -17.24
CA PRO A 223 7.35 -13.90 -17.08
C PRO A 223 6.21 -13.87 -18.12
N MET A 224 5.02 -13.50 -17.64
CA MET A 224 3.85 -13.30 -18.52
C MET A 224 3.94 -11.91 -19.12
N LYS A 225 3.80 -11.78 -20.43
CA LYS A 225 3.76 -10.48 -21.11
C LYS A 225 2.44 -9.76 -20.83
N VAL A 226 2.54 -8.56 -20.26
CA VAL A 226 1.42 -7.64 -20.06
C VAL A 226 1.96 -6.24 -20.28
N GLU A 227 1.38 -5.50 -21.22
CA GLU A 227 1.86 -4.16 -21.58
C GLU A 227 1.63 -3.16 -20.42
N THR A 228 2.69 -2.49 -19.98
CA THR A 228 2.72 -1.44 -18.95
C THR A 228 1.80 -1.71 -17.73
N PRO A 229 1.93 -2.88 -17.05
CA PRO A 229 1.03 -3.21 -15.95
C PRO A 229 1.27 -2.28 -14.76
N ASN A 230 0.19 -1.80 -14.14
CA ASN A 230 0.25 -0.82 -13.05
C ASN A 230 -0.26 -1.32 -11.71
N SER A 231 -1.18 -2.28 -11.72
CA SER A 231 -1.80 -2.78 -10.50
C SER A 231 -2.28 -4.20 -10.68
N ILE A 232 -2.30 -4.94 -9.58
CA ILE A 232 -2.78 -6.32 -9.54
C ILE A 232 -3.69 -6.56 -8.33
N ILE A 233 -4.77 -7.29 -8.54
CA ILE A 233 -5.65 -7.76 -7.48
C ILE A 233 -6.16 -9.14 -7.81
N PHE A 234 -6.23 -10.00 -6.80
CA PHE A 234 -6.89 -11.30 -6.90
C PHE A 234 -8.30 -11.21 -6.32
N SER A 235 -9.27 -11.75 -7.05
CA SER A 235 -10.64 -11.96 -6.57
C SER A 235 -10.96 -13.44 -6.58
N LYS A 236 -11.83 -13.89 -5.66
CA LYS A 236 -12.39 -15.24 -5.75
C LYS A 236 -13.33 -15.26 -6.95
N CYS A 237 -13.15 -16.24 -7.86
CA CYS A 237 -14.19 -16.55 -8.83
C CYS A 237 -15.42 -17.04 -8.05
N GLN A 238 -16.58 -16.45 -8.31
CA GLN A 238 -17.85 -17.07 -7.90
C GLN A 238 -18.10 -18.20 -8.90
N GLU A 239 -18.13 -19.42 -8.40
CA GLU A 239 -18.62 -20.59 -9.14
C GLU A 239 -20.11 -20.46 -9.43
#